data_ef39631a43a6a8cd59155bb699304bf5
#
_entry.id   ef39631a43a6a8cd59155bb699304bf5
#
_cell.length_a   1.000
_cell.length_b   1.000
_cell.length_c   1.000
_cell.angle_alpha   90.00
_cell.angle_beta   90.00
_cell.angle_gamma   90.00
#
_symmetry.space_group_name_H-M   'P 1'
#
loop_
_entity.id
_entity.type
_entity.pdbx_description
1 polymer ?
#
loop_
_entity_poly.entity_id
_entity_poly.type
_entity_poly.pdbx_seq_one_letter_code
_entity_poly.pdbx_strand_id
1 'polypeptide(L)'
;DQSHPNAEGHKLLCSFIENLLTEAENAPDEEYTLPPAYRFGYPFMDSQLVTPEAPTAELISLTDTGSFEAVEQGTTDFPTSWKLSEGTDPLKFKATASSVFLLFKRNNSDTMGSFEVYINGAKVKTIHSNQKDGWNEPYSELAIKFQTIKDMDIEIRPAEGSEDKNITILGVAVAAQESAQ
;
A
#
# COMPACT_ATOMS: atom_id res chain seq x y z
N ASP A 1 13.29 20.20 14.82
CA ASP A 1 12.55 19.59 13.71
C ASP A 1 11.36 20.49 13.42
N GLN A 2 11.08 20.71 12.15
CA GLN A 2 10.02 21.64 11.71
C GLN A 2 8.68 20.92 11.45
N SER A 3 8.64 19.60 11.63
CA SER A 3 7.47 18.75 11.35
C SER A 3 6.65 18.43 12.59
N HIS A 4 7.25 18.50 13.78
CA HIS A 4 6.59 18.16 15.03
C HIS A 4 6.45 19.40 15.91
N PRO A 5 5.25 19.66 16.44
CA PRO A 5 5.07 20.78 17.36
C PRO A 5 5.86 20.53 18.65
N ASN A 6 6.45 21.58 19.18
CA ASN A 6 7.05 21.58 20.52
C ASN A 6 5.94 21.65 21.61
N ALA A 7 6.31 21.70 22.88
CA ALA A 7 5.35 21.73 23.98
C ALA A 7 4.34 22.89 23.89
N GLU A 8 4.76 24.07 23.43
CA GLU A 8 3.85 25.22 23.25
C GLU A 8 2.93 25.01 22.03
N GLY A 9 3.45 24.41 20.95
CA GLY A 9 2.64 24.03 19.80
C GLY A 9 1.58 22.98 20.15
N HIS A 10 1.90 21.99 20.99
CA HIS A 10 0.92 21.04 21.50
C HIS A 10 -0.16 21.71 22.36
N LYS A 11 0.19 22.66 23.24
CA LYS A 11 -0.81 23.42 24.01
C LYS A 11 -1.76 24.19 23.07
N LEU A 12 -1.22 24.80 22.03
CA LEU A 12 -2.04 25.51 21.05
C LEU A 12 -3.00 24.57 20.33
N LEU A 13 -2.52 23.38 19.89
CA LEU A 13 -3.39 22.35 19.28
C LEU A 13 -4.48 21.89 20.25
N CYS A 14 -4.16 21.67 21.54
CA CYS A 14 -5.15 21.33 22.55
C CYS A 14 -6.21 22.42 22.67
N SER A 15 -5.82 23.71 22.72
CA SER A 15 -6.81 24.80 22.80
C SER A 15 -7.74 24.89 21.59
N PHE A 16 -7.26 24.56 20.39
CA PHE A 16 -8.13 24.46 19.21
C PHE A 16 -9.12 23.30 19.32
N ILE A 17 -8.69 22.15 19.82
CA ILE A 17 -9.56 20.99 20.00
C ILE A 17 -10.62 21.31 21.09
N GLU A 18 -10.22 21.91 22.21
CA GLU A 18 -11.14 22.33 23.27
C GLU A 18 -12.20 23.31 22.77
N ASN A 19 -11.79 24.30 21.96
CA ASN A 19 -12.73 25.25 21.33
C ASN A 19 -13.69 24.52 20.37
N LEU A 20 -13.19 23.62 19.52
CA LEU A 20 -14.04 22.84 18.61
C LEU A 20 -15.07 21.98 19.35
N LEU A 21 -14.66 21.32 20.44
CA LEU A 21 -15.58 20.53 21.27
C LEU A 21 -16.62 21.41 21.94
N THR A 22 -16.22 22.56 22.48
CA THR A 22 -17.14 23.52 23.14
C THR A 22 -18.17 24.06 22.11
N GLU A 23 -17.73 24.43 20.92
CA GLU A 23 -18.63 24.88 19.84
C GLU A 23 -19.58 23.76 19.40
N ALA A 24 -19.08 22.51 19.30
CA ALA A 24 -19.89 21.36 18.94
C ALA A 24 -20.94 21.04 20.01
N GLU A 25 -20.60 21.16 21.32
CA GLU A 25 -21.57 20.97 22.43
C GLU A 25 -22.67 22.04 22.44
N ASN A 26 -22.36 23.26 21.98
CA ASN A 26 -23.29 24.37 21.91
C ASN A 26 -24.02 24.50 20.57
N ALA A 27 -23.64 23.68 19.59
CA ALA A 27 -24.31 23.67 18.29
C ALA A 27 -25.74 23.14 18.42
N PRO A 28 -26.72 23.71 17.69
CA PRO A 28 -28.07 23.17 17.69
C PRO A 28 -28.07 21.76 17.12
N ASP A 29 -28.90 20.87 17.68
CA ASP A 29 -29.15 19.54 17.12
C ASP A 29 -29.77 19.69 15.73
N GLU A 30 -28.98 19.52 14.70
CA GLU A 30 -29.46 19.46 13.33
C GLU A 30 -29.57 18.00 12.88
N GLU A 31 -30.72 17.66 12.29
CA GLU A 31 -30.86 16.37 11.63
C GLU A 31 -29.91 16.31 10.44
N TYR A 32 -28.78 15.61 10.61
CA TYR A 32 -27.84 15.37 9.52
C TYR A 32 -28.28 14.19 8.68
N THR A 33 -28.72 14.48 7.47
CA THR A 33 -29.00 13.45 6.47
C THR A 33 -27.69 13.16 5.71
N LEU A 34 -27.17 11.94 5.84
CA LEU A 34 -26.03 11.50 5.04
C LEU A 34 -26.39 11.61 3.54
N PRO A 35 -25.52 12.17 2.73
CA PRO A 35 -25.75 12.20 1.29
C PRO A 35 -25.93 10.77 0.76
N PRO A 36 -26.86 10.56 -0.20
CA PRO A 36 -27.23 9.21 -0.67
C PRO A 36 -26.08 8.48 -1.38
N ALA A 37 -25.03 9.20 -1.75
CA ALA A 37 -23.81 8.64 -2.32
C ALA A 37 -22.61 9.52 -1.96
N TYR A 38 -21.43 8.94 -1.89
CA TYR A 38 -20.20 9.73 -1.75
C TYR A 38 -19.98 10.60 -2.98
N ARG A 39 -19.60 11.84 -2.76
CA ARG A 39 -19.40 12.86 -3.80
C ARG A 39 -18.39 12.44 -4.88
N PHE A 40 -17.44 11.57 -4.55
CA PHE A 40 -16.38 11.09 -5.43
C PHE A 40 -16.47 9.59 -5.76
N GLY A 41 -17.61 8.95 -5.48
CA GLY A 41 -17.75 7.49 -5.56
C GLY A 41 -17.02 6.78 -4.43
N TYR A 42 -16.85 5.47 -4.58
CA TYR A 42 -16.15 4.60 -3.63
C TYR A 42 -14.95 3.90 -4.30
N PRO A 43 -13.97 4.65 -4.83
CA PRO A 43 -12.82 3.97 -5.40
C PRO A 43 -12.15 3.16 -4.31
N PHE A 44 -11.96 1.86 -4.54
CA PHE A 44 -11.23 0.96 -3.65
C PHE A 44 -11.94 0.52 -2.35
N MET A 45 -13.25 0.71 -2.20
CA MET A 45 -13.97 0.26 -1.00
C MET A 45 -13.91 -1.25 -0.78
N ASP A 46 -13.94 -2.04 -1.86
CA ASP A 46 -13.89 -3.50 -1.81
C ASP A 46 -12.45 -4.00 -2.04
N SER A 47 -11.47 -3.27 -1.53
CA SER A 47 -10.07 -3.68 -1.65
C SER A 47 -9.76 -4.85 -0.71
N GLN A 48 -9.00 -5.81 -1.22
CA GLN A 48 -8.51 -6.95 -0.47
C GLN A 48 -6.99 -6.93 -0.47
N LEU A 49 -6.41 -7.18 0.70
CA LEU A 49 -4.97 -7.22 0.94
C LEU A 49 -4.54 -8.65 1.27
N VAL A 50 -3.48 -9.12 0.62
CA VAL A 50 -2.76 -10.33 1.01
C VAL A 50 -1.39 -9.96 1.56
N THR A 51 -0.98 -10.70 2.59
CA THR A 51 0.30 -10.57 3.29
C THR A 51 0.92 -11.97 3.45
N PRO A 52 2.18 -12.11 3.90
CA PRO A 52 2.75 -13.43 4.18
C PRO A 52 1.92 -14.28 5.16
N GLU A 53 1.25 -13.66 6.13
CA GLU A 53 0.40 -14.33 7.12
C GLU A 53 -0.96 -14.76 6.56
N ALA A 54 -1.48 -14.01 5.58
CA ALA A 54 -2.75 -14.26 4.91
C ALA A 54 -2.56 -14.16 3.38
N PRO A 55 -1.95 -15.18 2.74
CA PRO A 55 -1.52 -15.09 1.34
C PRO A 55 -2.65 -15.31 0.33
N THR A 56 -3.89 -15.47 0.79
CA THR A 56 -5.07 -15.71 -0.06
C THR A 56 -6.27 -14.93 0.45
N ALA A 57 -6.97 -14.27 -0.46
CA ALA A 57 -8.26 -13.64 -0.27
C ALA A 57 -9.17 -13.98 -1.47
N GLU A 58 -10.41 -13.54 -1.49
CA GLU A 58 -11.38 -13.88 -2.53
C GLU A 58 -10.92 -13.43 -3.93
N LEU A 59 -10.39 -12.21 -4.02
CA LEU A 59 -10.00 -11.59 -5.29
C LEU A 59 -8.53 -11.81 -5.67
N ILE A 60 -7.69 -12.28 -4.75
CA ILE A 60 -6.25 -12.44 -4.97
C ILE A 60 -5.67 -13.61 -4.18
N SER A 61 -4.75 -14.34 -4.77
CA SER A 61 -4.00 -15.40 -4.11
C SER A 61 -2.54 -15.42 -4.55
N LEU A 62 -1.65 -15.71 -3.59
CA LEU A 62 -0.26 -16.04 -3.86
C LEU A 62 -0.20 -17.39 -4.59
N THR A 63 0.61 -17.47 -5.64
CA THR A 63 0.80 -18.70 -6.43
C THR A 63 2.24 -19.23 -6.40
N ASP A 64 3.22 -18.33 -6.20
CA ASP A 64 4.64 -18.69 -6.18
C ASP A 64 5.42 -17.60 -5.43
N THR A 65 6.31 -17.98 -4.53
CA THR A 65 7.18 -17.02 -3.83
C THR A 65 8.45 -16.70 -4.61
N GLY A 66 8.84 -17.53 -5.58
CA GLY A 66 10.07 -17.37 -6.34
C GLY A 66 11.30 -17.24 -5.43
N SER A 67 12.07 -16.18 -5.66
CA SER A 67 13.25 -15.84 -4.84
C SER A 67 12.92 -15.01 -3.58
N PHE A 68 11.66 -14.90 -3.19
CA PHE A 68 11.24 -14.17 -1.99
C PHE A 68 10.88 -15.13 -0.86
N GLU A 69 11.35 -14.84 0.33
CA GLU A 69 11.08 -15.59 1.54
C GLU A 69 10.14 -14.82 2.48
N ALA A 70 9.18 -15.53 3.08
CA ALA A 70 8.35 -14.96 4.13
C ALA A 70 9.16 -14.86 5.43
N VAL A 71 9.36 -13.65 5.94
CA VAL A 71 10.19 -13.35 7.10
C VAL A 71 9.51 -12.37 8.06
N GLU A 72 9.88 -12.43 9.35
CA GLU A 72 9.47 -11.45 10.38
C GLU A 72 10.37 -10.20 10.35
N GLN A 73 10.50 -9.57 9.20
CA GLN A 73 11.35 -8.40 8.96
C GLN A 73 10.61 -7.29 8.18
N GLY A 74 9.40 -7.01 8.59
CA GLY A 74 8.57 -5.96 8.00
C GLY A 74 8.76 -4.58 8.65
N THR A 75 7.64 -3.96 8.99
CA THR A 75 7.52 -2.70 9.73
C THR A 75 6.69 -2.91 10.99
N THR A 76 6.50 -1.87 11.81
CA THR A 76 5.67 -1.97 13.01
C THR A 76 4.24 -2.39 12.69
N ASP A 77 3.66 -1.83 11.61
CA ASP A 77 2.27 -2.09 11.22
C ASP A 77 2.12 -3.39 10.41
N PHE A 78 3.19 -3.83 9.76
CA PHE A 78 3.27 -5.05 8.96
C PHE A 78 4.52 -5.82 9.38
N PRO A 79 4.43 -6.64 10.46
CA PRO A 79 5.62 -7.30 11.03
C PRO A 79 6.24 -8.34 10.11
N THR A 80 5.44 -8.96 9.24
CA THR A 80 5.91 -9.93 8.24
C THR A 80 6.05 -9.32 6.85
N SER A 81 6.90 -9.91 6.03
CA SER A 81 7.13 -9.48 4.65
C SER A 81 7.60 -10.63 3.77
N TRP A 82 7.43 -10.51 2.46
CA TRP A 82 8.20 -11.25 1.47
C TRP A 82 9.46 -10.45 1.16
N LYS A 83 10.59 -10.98 1.58
CA LYS A 83 11.90 -10.35 1.37
C LYS A 83 12.65 -11.09 0.28
N LEU A 84 13.23 -10.34 -0.67
CA LEU A 84 14.12 -10.92 -1.67
C LEU A 84 15.31 -11.59 -0.96
N SER A 85 15.51 -12.87 -1.27
CA SER A 85 16.67 -13.66 -0.85
C SER A 85 17.71 -13.71 -1.98
N GLU A 86 18.01 -14.89 -2.50
CA GLU A 86 18.95 -15.05 -3.62
C GLU A 86 18.18 -15.38 -4.91
N GLY A 87 18.56 -14.71 -6.00
CA GLY A 87 17.99 -14.98 -7.32
C GLY A 87 17.04 -13.91 -7.83
N THR A 88 16.39 -14.22 -8.94
CA THR A 88 15.55 -13.27 -9.69
C THR A 88 14.16 -13.81 -10.01
N ASP A 89 13.82 -15.00 -9.48
CA ASP A 89 12.51 -15.61 -9.71
C ASP A 89 11.41 -14.74 -9.11
N PRO A 90 10.32 -14.47 -9.84
CA PRO A 90 9.30 -13.54 -9.41
C PRO A 90 8.43 -14.08 -8.27
N LEU A 91 8.01 -13.18 -7.38
CA LEU A 91 6.88 -13.35 -6.49
C LEU A 91 5.60 -13.21 -7.32
N LYS A 92 4.71 -14.23 -7.31
CA LYS A 92 3.57 -14.31 -8.22
C LYS A 92 2.23 -14.43 -7.52
N PHE A 93 1.25 -13.73 -8.07
CA PHE A 93 -0.14 -13.79 -7.63
C PHE A 93 -1.08 -13.95 -8.83
N LYS A 94 -2.27 -14.50 -8.56
CA LYS A 94 -3.42 -14.42 -9.45
C LYS A 94 -4.49 -13.55 -8.80
N ALA A 95 -5.10 -12.68 -9.60
CA ALA A 95 -6.16 -11.79 -9.13
C ALA A 95 -7.24 -11.58 -10.17
N THR A 96 -8.47 -11.33 -9.70
CA THR A 96 -9.61 -10.86 -10.51
C THR A 96 -10.01 -9.50 -10.00
N ALA A 97 -9.50 -8.43 -10.63
CA ALA A 97 -9.63 -7.07 -10.12
C ALA A 97 -9.48 -6.01 -11.22
N SER A 98 -9.73 -4.75 -10.87
CA SER A 98 -9.48 -3.59 -11.75
C SER A 98 -8.25 -2.79 -11.34
N SER A 99 -7.76 -2.95 -10.11
CA SER A 99 -6.63 -2.18 -9.60
C SER A 99 -5.69 -3.05 -8.77
N VAL A 100 -4.39 -2.76 -8.84
CA VAL A 100 -3.35 -3.44 -8.07
C VAL A 100 -2.51 -2.39 -7.35
N PHE A 101 -2.34 -2.58 -6.04
CA PHE A 101 -1.48 -1.79 -5.17
C PHE A 101 -0.38 -2.66 -4.59
N LEU A 102 0.80 -2.10 -4.48
CA LEU A 102 1.94 -2.70 -3.80
C LEU A 102 2.16 -1.99 -2.46
N LEU A 103 2.20 -2.78 -1.36
CA LEU A 103 2.71 -2.34 -0.08
C LEU A 103 4.14 -2.82 0.06
N PHE A 104 5.07 -1.92 0.29
CA PHE A 104 6.48 -2.23 0.41
C PHE A 104 7.16 -1.33 1.44
N LYS A 105 8.31 -1.76 1.90
CA LYS A 105 9.13 -1.01 2.83
C LYS A 105 10.05 -0.08 2.06
N ARG A 106 9.99 1.23 2.35
CA ARG A 106 10.92 2.20 1.77
C ARG A 106 11.87 2.75 2.83
N ASN A 107 13.05 3.15 2.39
CA ASN A 107 14.04 3.77 3.24
C ASN A 107 14.98 4.67 2.41
N ASN A 108 15.61 5.64 3.05
CA ASN A 108 16.71 6.41 2.47
C ASN A 108 18.03 5.67 2.70
N SER A 109 18.31 4.68 1.87
CA SER A 109 19.54 3.89 1.95
C SER A 109 19.87 3.28 0.60
N ASP A 110 21.15 3.32 0.22
CA ASP A 110 21.65 2.71 -1.01
C ASP A 110 21.60 1.17 -1.01
N THR A 111 21.31 0.57 0.15
CA THR A 111 21.05 -0.88 0.24
C THR A 111 19.65 -1.27 -0.22
N MET A 112 18.73 -0.30 -0.37
CA MET A 112 17.38 -0.56 -0.89
C MET A 112 17.40 -0.72 -2.39
N GLY A 113 16.70 -1.73 -2.88
CA GLY A 113 16.56 -2.03 -4.30
C GLY A 113 15.31 -1.43 -4.94
N SER A 114 15.24 -1.60 -6.25
CA SER A 114 14.06 -1.33 -7.05
C SER A 114 13.45 -2.65 -7.53
N PHE A 115 12.16 -2.65 -7.76
CA PHE A 115 11.47 -3.82 -8.31
C PHE A 115 10.49 -3.43 -9.41
N GLU A 116 10.21 -4.38 -10.26
CA GLU A 116 9.32 -4.22 -11.41
C GLU A 116 8.05 -5.03 -11.21
N VAL A 117 6.93 -4.46 -11.61
CA VAL A 117 5.62 -5.10 -11.58
C VAL A 117 5.20 -5.42 -13.01
N TYR A 118 4.82 -6.67 -13.22
CA TYR A 118 4.30 -7.18 -14.48
C TYR A 118 2.86 -7.64 -14.30
N ILE A 119 2.01 -7.35 -15.27
CA ILE A 119 0.64 -7.85 -15.35
C ILE A 119 0.48 -8.57 -16.67
N ASN A 120 0.12 -9.85 -16.61
CA ASN A 120 -0.05 -10.72 -17.79
C ASN A 120 1.21 -10.69 -18.72
N GLY A 121 2.39 -10.71 -18.11
CA GLY A 121 3.69 -10.70 -18.78
C GLY A 121 4.16 -9.32 -19.29
N ALA A 122 3.35 -8.26 -19.18
CA ALA A 122 3.74 -6.91 -19.56
C ALA A 122 4.20 -6.10 -18.34
N LYS A 123 5.39 -5.48 -18.42
CA LYS A 123 5.86 -4.56 -17.39
C LYS A 123 4.96 -3.32 -17.35
N VAL A 124 4.37 -3.04 -16.17
CA VAL A 124 3.47 -1.90 -15.96
C VAL A 124 4.11 -0.81 -15.12
N LYS A 125 5.05 -1.17 -14.23
CA LYS A 125 5.68 -0.20 -13.35
C LYS A 125 7.05 -0.66 -12.87
N THR A 126 7.93 0.32 -12.59
CA THR A 126 9.14 0.14 -11.76
C THR A 126 8.95 0.96 -10.50
N ILE A 127 9.19 0.36 -9.34
CA ILE A 127 9.04 0.97 -8.01
C ILE A 127 10.41 1.02 -7.35
N HIS A 128 10.75 2.18 -6.77
CA HIS A 128 12.01 2.42 -6.10
C HIS A 128 11.81 2.45 -4.59
N SER A 129 12.43 1.50 -3.85
CA SER A 129 12.36 1.48 -2.40
C SER A 129 13.37 2.43 -1.73
N ASN A 130 14.44 2.83 -2.46
CA ASN A 130 15.33 3.90 -2.02
C ASN A 130 14.71 5.26 -2.33
N GLN A 131 14.24 5.97 -1.31
CA GLN A 131 13.63 7.29 -1.45
C GLN A 131 14.19 8.24 -0.40
N LYS A 132 14.52 9.47 -0.83
CA LYS A 132 15.20 10.48 0.00
C LYS A 132 14.46 10.80 1.31
N ASP A 133 13.14 10.73 1.31
CA ASP A 133 12.26 10.97 2.45
C ASP A 133 11.81 9.67 3.16
N GLY A 134 12.37 8.52 2.77
CA GLY A 134 12.11 7.23 3.39
C GLY A 134 12.79 7.08 4.75
N TRP A 135 12.08 6.53 5.72
CA TRP A 135 12.56 6.33 7.10
C TRP A 135 12.17 4.96 7.67
N ASN A 136 12.16 3.95 6.79
CA ASN A 136 11.90 2.54 7.13
C ASN A 136 10.42 2.24 7.44
N GLU A 137 9.53 2.94 6.77
CA GLU A 137 8.08 2.83 6.91
C GLU A 137 7.43 2.00 5.81
N PRO A 138 6.16 1.55 6.02
CA PRO A 138 5.36 1.01 4.95
C PRO A 138 4.94 2.13 3.98
N TYR A 139 4.96 1.81 2.70
CA TYR A 139 4.48 2.70 1.64
C TYR A 139 3.60 1.92 0.68
N SER A 140 2.52 2.56 0.23
CA SER A 140 1.59 1.98 -0.74
C SER A 140 1.66 2.73 -2.05
N GLU A 141 1.74 2.01 -3.15
CA GLU A 141 1.76 2.59 -4.49
C GLU A 141 0.82 1.85 -5.44
N LEU A 142 0.00 2.61 -6.17
CA LEU A 142 -0.85 2.08 -7.23
C LEU A 142 0.05 1.63 -8.40
N ALA A 143 0.07 0.33 -8.67
CA ALA A 143 0.81 -0.23 -9.78
C ALA A 143 0.07 -0.04 -11.10
N ILE A 144 -1.23 -0.36 -11.13
CA ILE A 144 -2.08 -0.20 -12.31
C ILE A 144 -3.56 -0.05 -11.90
N LYS A 145 -4.32 0.64 -12.75
CA LYS A 145 -5.78 0.71 -12.71
C LYS A 145 -6.35 0.54 -14.12
N PHE A 146 -7.28 -0.40 -14.26
CA PHE A 146 -8.08 -0.62 -15.45
C PHE A 146 -9.49 -0.04 -15.26
N GLN A 147 -10.19 0.18 -16.35
CA GLN A 147 -11.60 0.63 -16.33
C GLN A 147 -12.57 -0.50 -15.96
N THR A 148 -12.19 -1.74 -16.24
CA THR A 148 -12.99 -2.95 -16.01
C THR A 148 -12.22 -3.97 -15.21
N ILE A 149 -12.94 -4.86 -14.51
CA ILE A 149 -12.37 -6.01 -13.81
C ILE A 149 -11.76 -6.98 -14.83
N LYS A 150 -10.59 -7.53 -14.50
CA LYS A 150 -9.83 -8.47 -15.34
C LYS A 150 -9.18 -9.55 -14.50
N ASP A 151 -9.00 -10.71 -15.10
CA ASP A 151 -8.10 -11.72 -14.58
C ASP A 151 -6.64 -11.32 -14.87
N MET A 152 -5.81 -11.38 -13.84
CA MET A 152 -4.43 -10.91 -13.87
C MET A 152 -3.48 -11.95 -13.28
N ASP A 153 -2.41 -12.24 -14.03
CA ASP A 153 -1.19 -12.81 -13.47
C ASP A 153 -0.27 -11.65 -13.10
N ILE A 154 0.00 -11.50 -11.79
CA ILE A 154 0.83 -10.43 -11.25
C ILE A 154 2.19 -11.02 -10.92
N GLU A 155 3.26 -10.39 -11.38
CA GLU A 155 4.63 -10.77 -11.04
C GLU A 155 5.40 -9.56 -10.51
N ILE A 156 6.15 -9.78 -9.42
CA ILE A 156 7.04 -8.79 -8.82
C ILE A 156 8.45 -9.35 -8.92
N ARG A 157 9.33 -8.62 -9.59
CA ARG A 157 10.73 -9.02 -9.87
C ARG A 157 11.69 -7.96 -9.37
N PRO A 158 12.92 -8.31 -8.92
CA PRO A 158 13.97 -7.31 -8.75
C PRO A 158 14.22 -6.62 -10.10
N ALA A 159 14.40 -5.29 -10.07
CA ALA A 159 14.83 -4.56 -11.25
C ALA A 159 16.33 -4.82 -11.51
N GLU A 160 16.76 -4.65 -12.75
CA GLU A 160 18.17 -4.80 -13.15
C GLU A 160 19.10 -3.99 -12.21
N GLY A 161 20.12 -4.65 -11.66
CA GLY A 161 21.06 -4.09 -10.68
C GLY A 161 20.51 -3.96 -9.25
N SER A 162 19.39 -4.63 -8.96
CA SER A 162 18.80 -4.71 -7.60
C SER A 162 18.69 -6.14 -7.08
N GLU A 163 19.30 -7.11 -7.75
CA GLU A 163 19.20 -8.54 -7.44
C GLU A 163 19.81 -8.92 -6.09
N ASP A 164 20.78 -8.15 -5.62
CA ASP A 164 21.48 -8.29 -4.34
C ASP A 164 21.07 -7.24 -3.30
N LYS A 165 20.02 -6.44 -3.60
CA LYS A 165 19.56 -5.37 -2.74
C LYS A 165 18.34 -5.76 -1.89
N ASN A 166 18.09 -4.96 -0.85
CA ASN A 166 16.92 -5.16 0.00
C ASN A 166 15.65 -4.74 -0.75
N ILE A 167 14.83 -5.73 -1.12
CA ILE A 167 13.47 -5.55 -1.61
C ILE A 167 12.55 -6.27 -0.61
N THR A 168 11.62 -5.52 -0.01
CA THR A 168 10.75 -6.01 1.04
C THR A 168 9.31 -5.67 0.70
N ILE A 169 8.54 -6.66 0.29
CA ILE A 169 7.12 -6.55 -0.06
C ILE A 169 6.30 -6.91 1.18
N LEU A 170 5.53 -5.97 1.68
CA LEU A 170 4.69 -6.12 2.87
C LEU A 170 3.33 -6.73 2.54
N GLY A 171 2.84 -6.45 1.33
CA GLY A 171 1.58 -6.98 0.86
C GLY A 171 1.27 -6.57 -0.58
N VAL A 172 0.26 -7.23 -1.13
CA VAL A 172 -0.35 -6.86 -2.42
C VAL A 172 -1.83 -6.68 -2.20
N ALA A 173 -2.36 -5.53 -2.58
CA ALA A 173 -3.78 -5.25 -2.50
C ALA A 173 -4.39 -5.09 -3.89
N VAL A 174 -5.65 -5.52 -4.01
CA VAL A 174 -6.43 -5.39 -5.23
C VAL A 174 -7.82 -4.82 -4.94
N ALA A 175 -8.41 -4.14 -5.90
CA ALA A 175 -9.78 -3.69 -5.81
C ALA A 175 -10.54 -4.07 -7.10
N ALA A 176 -11.72 -4.64 -6.93
CA ALA A 176 -12.60 -5.05 -8.02
C ALA A 176 -13.73 -4.03 -8.20
N GLN A 177 -13.39 -2.84 -8.69
CA GLN A 177 -14.39 -1.81 -8.95
C GLN A 177 -14.36 -1.39 -10.41
N GLU A 178 -15.51 -1.40 -11.05
CA GLU A 178 -15.68 -0.77 -12.35
C GLU A 178 -15.75 0.75 -12.21
N SER A 179 -15.08 1.47 -13.10
CA SER A 179 -15.21 2.92 -13.14
C SER A 179 -16.67 3.26 -13.52
N ALA A 180 -17.35 4.05 -12.71
CA ALA A 180 -18.64 4.60 -13.10
C ALA A 180 -18.50 5.32 -14.44
N GLN A 181 -19.35 4.94 -15.40
CA GLN A 181 -19.46 5.59 -16.72
C GLN A 181 -19.97 7.01 -16.57
#